data_a9eb93fe8518b6d6d4a4d9e8c45c083a
#
_entry.id   a9eb93fe8518b6d6d4a4d9e8c45c083a
#
_cell.length_a   1.000
_cell.length_b   1.000
_cell.length_c   1.000
_cell.angle_alpha   90.00
_cell.angle_beta   90.00
_cell.angle_gamma   90.00
#
_symmetry.space_group_name_H-M   'P 1'
#
loop_
_entity.id
_entity.type
_entity.pdbx_description
1 polymer ?
#
loop_
_entity_poly.entity_id
_entity_poly.type
_entity_poly.pdbx_seq_one_letter_code
_entity_poly.pdbx_strand_id
1 'polypeptide(L)' 'SAEDLIILKAFANRAVDWIDVEGILIRQGNDLDYSYALNHLEPLCSLKESPEILDRLKQLITKRAG' A
#
# COMPACT_ATOMS: atom_id res chain seq x y z
N SER A 1 -3.07 -10.58 -7.44
CA SER A 1 -2.06 -9.68 -8.00
C SER A 1 -1.20 -9.06 -6.90
N ALA A 2 -0.10 -8.48 -7.29
CA ALA A 2 0.77 -7.77 -6.32
C ALA A 2 0.04 -6.59 -5.71
N GLU A 3 -0.77 -5.89 -6.48
CA GLU A 3 -1.57 -4.77 -6.00
C GLU A 3 -2.57 -5.21 -4.93
N ASP A 4 -3.26 -6.33 -5.15
CA ASP A 4 -4.21 -6.84 -4.17
C ASP A 4 -3.51 -7.25 -2.87
N LEU A 5 -2.32 -7.82 -2.97
CA LEU A 5 -1.52 -8.18 -1.80
C LEU A 5 -1.10 -6.94 -1.01
N ILE A 6 -0.71 -5.88 -1.70
CA ILE A 6 -0.39 -4.59 -1.05
C ILE A 6 -1.60 -4.06 -0.30
N ILE A 7 -2.78 -4.09 -0.92
CA ILE A 7 -4.01 -3.62 -0.30
C ILE A 7 -4.28 -4.38 1.00
N LEU A 8 -4.23 -5.70 0.95
CA LEU A 8 -4.49 -6.54 2.12
C LEU A 8 -3.48 -6.30 3.24
N LYS A 9 -2.21 -6.21 2.90
CA LYS A 9 -1.15 -6.01 3.90
C LYS A 9 -1.20 -4.61 4.50
N ALA A 10 -1.42 -3.59 3.69
CA ALA A 10 -1.58 -2.23 4.20
C ALA A 10 -2.79 -2.13 5.12
N PHE A 11 -3.91 -2.75 4.74
CA PHE A 11 -5.12 -2.74 5.55
C PHE A 11 -4.89 -3.42 6.91
N ALA A 12 -4.13 -4.51 6.95
CA ALA A 12 -3.78 -5.20 8.20
C ALA A 12 -2.91 -4.33 9.11
N ASN A 13 -2.07 -3.48 8.52
CA ASN A 13 -1.33 -2.43 9.21
C ASN A 13 -0.43 -2.95 10.35
N ARG A 14 0.16 -4.13 10.19
CA ARG A 14 1.12 -4.66 11.15
C ARG A 14 2.54 -4.35 10.68
N ALA A 15 3.49 -4.32 11.61
CA ALA A 15 4.89 -4.02 11.27
C ALA A 15 5.42 -4.97 10.18
N VAL A 16 5.14 -6.27 10.29
CA VAL A 16 5.58 -7.27 9.31
C VAL A 16 4.93 -7.03 7.94
N ASP A 17 3.67 -6.57 7.92
CA ASP A 17 2.98 -6.29 6.67
C ASP A 17 3.63 -5.14 5.91
N TRP A 18 4.06 -4.10 6.61
CA TRP A 18 4.74 -2.97 5.98
C TRP A 18 6.12 -3.34 5.45
N ILE A 19 6.82 -4.25 6.12
CA ILE A 19 8.08 -4.79 5.60
C ILE A 19 7.82 -5.51 4.28
N ASP A 20 6.75 -6.31 4.22
CA ASP A 20 6.37 -7.04 3.01
C ASP A 20 5.97 -6.09 1.89
N VAL A 21 5.21 -5.04 2.21
CA VAL A 21 4.83 -4.01 1.22
C VAL A 21 6.08 -3.35 0.64
N GLU A 22 7.02 -2.96 1.47
CA GLU A 22 8.27 -2.36 0.99
C GLU A 22 9.02 -3.32 0.06
N GLY A 23 9.07 -4.60 0.41
CA GLY A 23 9.69 -5.61 -0.44
C GLY A 23 9.06 -5.70 -1.82
N ILE A 24 7.73 -5.65 -1.90
CA ILE A 24 7.00 -5.68 -3.16
C ILE A 24 7.32 -4.42 -3.99
N LEU A 25 7.33 -3.26 -3.35
CA LEU A 25 7.65 -2.00 -4.02
C LEU A 25 9.07 -2.01 -4.59
N ILE A 26 10.01 -2.57 -3.87
CA ILE A 26 11.40 -2.68 -4.33
C ILE A 26 11.51 -3.61 -5.53
N ARG A 27 10.84 -4.77 -5.48
CA ARG A 27 10.97 -5.80 -6.53
C ARG A 27 10.16 -5.47 -7.78
N GLN A 28 8.98 -4.88 -7.63
CA GLN A 28 8.02 -4.72 -8.70
C GLN A 28 7.52 -3.29 -8.89
N GLY A 29 8.16 -2.31 -8.27
CA GLY A 29 7.65 -0.94 -8.21
C GLY A 29 7.32 -0.32 -9.56
N ASN A 30 8.09 -0.63 -10.61
CA ASN A 30 7.86 -0.06 -11.94
C ASN A 30 6.68 -0.71 -12.67
N ASP A 31 6.22 -1.87 -12.22
CA ASP A 31 5.17 -2.64 -12.88
C ASP A 31 3.84 -2.57 -12.13
N LEU A 32 3.78 -1.82 -11.02
CA LEU A 32 2.58 -1.76 -10.19
C LEU A 32 1.62 -0.67 -10.66
N ASP A 33 0.34 -0.99 -10.61
CA ASP A 33 -0.73 -0.01 -10.81
C ASP A 33 -1.06 0.65 -9.48
N TYR A 34 -0.38 1.75 -9.18
CA TYR A 34 -0.56 2.46 -7.93
C TYR A 34 -1.95 3.06 -7.79
N SER A 35 -2.55 3.52 -8.89
CA SER A 35 -3.90 4.06 -8.87
C SER A 35 -4.90 3.00 -8.42
N TYR A 36 -4.76 1.79 -8.93
CA TYR A 36 -5.60 0.67 -8.52
C TYR A 36 -5.47 0.41 -7.01
N ALA A 37 -4.23 0.30 -6.53
CA ALA A 37 -3.98 0.00 -5.12
C ALA A 37 -4.55 1.08 -4.21
N LEU A 38 -4.28 2.35 -4.51
CA LEU A 38 -4.74 3.46 -3.68
C LEU A 38 -6.26 3.62 -3.73
N ASN A 39 -6.87 3.48 -4.92
CA ASN A 39 -8.31 3.64 -5.07
C ASN A 39 -9.09 2.53 -4.35
N HIS A 40 -8.54 1.32 -4.28
CA HIS A 40 -9.19 0.22 -3.58
C HIS A 40 -8.92 0.24 -2.07
N LEU A 41 -7.79 0.78 -1.66
CA LEU A 41 -7.45 0.89 -0.24
C LEU A 41 -8.24 2.01 0.45
N GLU A 42 -8.48 3.12 -0.24
CA GLU A 42 -9.11 4.30 0.35
C GLU A 42 -10.45 3.99 1.05
N PRO A 43 -11.44 3.33 0.38
CA PRO A 43 -12.70 3.04 1.06
C PRO A 43 -12.53 2.10 2.26
N LEU A 44 -11.57 1.19 2.21
CA LEU A 44 -11.30 0.29 3.33
C LEU A 44 -10.75 1.05 4.52
N CYS A 45 -9.85 2.00 4.28
CA CYS A 45 -9.33 2.86 5.34
C CYS A 45 -10.40 3.75 5.93
N SER A 46 -11.35 4.22 5.11
CA SER A 46 -12.48 5.01 5.58
C SER A 46 -13.36 4.18 6.51
N LEU A 47 -13.69 2.95 6.14
CA LEU A 47 -14.48 2.05 6.98
C LEU A 47 -13.78 1.74 8.29
N LYS A 48 -12.46 1.59 8.27
CA LYS A 48 -11.66 1.29 9.46
C LYS A 48 -11.38 2.55 10.28
N GLU A 49 -11.72 3.72 9.74
CA GLU A 49 -11.44 5.02 10.36
C GLU A 49 -9.94 5.21 10.62
N SER A 50 -9.13 4.80 9.65
CA SER A 50 -7.67 4.84 9.75
C SER A 50 -7.06 5.48 8.49
N PRO A 51 -7.27 6.78 8.27
CA PRO A 51 -6.73 7.44 7.06
C PRO A 51 -5.20 7.44 7.02
N GLU A 52 -4.53 7.29 8.16
CA GLU A 52 -3.07 7.23 8.24
C GLU A 52 -2.49 6.02 7.49
N ILE A 53 -3.28 4.96 7.32
CA ILE A 53 -2.84 3.79 6.54
C ILE A 53 -2.62 4.19 5.07
N LEU A 54 -3.59 4.90 4.51
CA LEU A 54 -3.50 5.37 3.13
C LEU A 54 -2.32 6.33 2.95
N ASP A 55 -2.16 7.26 3.90
CA ASP A 55 -1.07 8.22 3.87
C ASP A 55 0.28 7.52 3.93
N ARG A 56 0.42 6.49 4.75
CA ARG A 56 1.65 5.73 4.86
C ARG A 56 2.00 5.04 3.53
N LEU A 57 1.01 4.44 2.89
CA LEU A 57 1.24 3.80 1.59
C LEU A 57 1.66 4.82 0.54
N LYS A 58 0.99 5.97 0.49
CA LYS A 58 1.36 7.06 -0.43
C LYS A 58 2.79 7.52 -0.22
N GLN A 59 3.22 7.67 1.03
CA GLN A 59 4.58 8.08 1.36
C GLN A 59 5.61 7.05 0.90
N LEU A 60 5.32 5.75 1.11
CA LEU A 60 6.22 4.69 0.66
C LEU A 60 6.34 4.66 -0.86
N ILE A 61 5.23 4.81 -1.57
CA ILE A 61 5.23 4.85 -3.04
C ILE A 61 6.07 6.02 -3.53
N THR A 62 5.85 7.22 -2.98
CA THR A 62 6.58 8.42 -3.36
C THR A 62 8.08 8.25 -3.11
N LYS A 63 8.44 7.70 -1.97
CA LYS A 63 9.83 7.48 -1.60
C LYS A 63 10.54 6.52 -2.56
N ARG A 64 9.85 5.46 -3.00
CA ARG A 64 10.45 4.44 -3.87
C ARG A 64 10.41 4.83 -5.34
N ALA A 65 9.37 5.56 -5.76
CA ALA A 65 9.22 6.00 -7.15
C ALA A 65 10.01 7.26 -7.46
N GLY A 66 10.29 8.04 -6.44
CA GLY A 66 11.08 9.26 -6.58
C GLY A 66 12.55 8.98 -6.61
#